data_375b7b9d8b0dfe636c30d71349b3b3dc
#
_entry.id   375b7b9d8b0dfe636c30d71349b3b3dc
#
_cell.length_a   1.000
_cell.length_b   1.000
_cell.length_c   1.000
_cell.angle_alpha   90.00
_cell.angle_beta   90.00
_cell.angle_gamma   90.00
#
_symmetry.space_group_name_H-M   'P 1'
#
loop_
_entity.id
_entity.type
_entity.pdbx_description
1 polymer ?
#
loop_
_entity_poly.entity_id
_entity_poly.type
_entity_poly.pdbx_seq_one_letter_code
_entity_poly.pdbx_strand_id
1 'polypeptide(L)'
;MYTNMTLDGIERAIADKYYTGKSWKARNPKKVNFTRYADDFIVTADSEETAKEIRELIEVFLGDRGLELSIEKTLITHIDQGFDFLGWNFRKYKGKLLIKPSKKSIDNVTHKISDIIKNGKTWKQEVLIGALNPIITGWTNYHQSVVSKETFSKLDSIVWNMLWRWAKRRHPKKSRSWVARRYWHSEGIRNWVFSTKENKLKLFSDTKIVRHTRLKLDTNPYLDKEYFDARKYNRRARKTANKLKTSGVEMNNCSFA
;
A
#
# COMPACT_ATOMS: atom_id res chain seq x y z
N MET A 1 -15.64 -11.44 14.30
CA MET A 1 -15.22 -12.85 14.41
C MET A 1 -16.15 -13.79 13.65
N TYR A 2 -17.48 -13.68 13.81
CA TYR A 2 -18.47 -14.55 13.14
C TYR A 2 -18.47 -14.46 11.60
N THR A 3 -18.27 -13.28 11.01
CA THR A 3 -18.24 -13.08 9.54
C THR A 3 -17.14 -13.91 8.85
N ASN A 4 -16.02 -14.12 9.51
CA ASN A 4 -14.94 -14.93 8.94
C ASN A 4 -15.30 -16.43 8.88
N MET A 5 -16.03 -16.93 9.88
CA MET A 5 -16.46 -18.33 9.94
C MET A 5 -17.53 -18.64 8.88
N THR A 6 -18.46 -17.71 8.64
CA THR A 6 -19.52 -17.88 7.64
C THR A 6 -19.02 -17.86 6.21
N LEU A 7 -17.92 -17.17 5.93
CA LEU A 7 -17.29 -17.09 4.60
C LEU A 7 -16.25 -18.19 4.36
N ASP A 8 -15.94 -19.00 5.39
CA ASP A 8 -15.03 -20.13 5.21
C ASP A 8 -15.68 -21.20 4.34
N GLY A 9 -14.90 -21.74 3.41
CA GLY A 9 -15.37 -22.72 2.45
C GLY A 9 -15.64 -22.18 1.04
N ILE A 10 -15.79 -20.86 0.83
CA ILE A 10 -15.94 -20.28 -0.52
C ILE A 10 -14.77 -20.66 -1.41
N GLU A 11 -13.53 -20.52 -0.91
CA GLU A 11 -12.32 -20.89 -1.67
C GLU A 11 -12.34 -22.35 -2.08
N ARG A 12 -12.80 -23.24 -1.19
CA ARG A 12 -12.92 -24.66 -1.44
C ARG A 12 -14.02 -24.95 -2.49
N ALA A 13 -15.18 -24.33 -2.37
CA ALA A 13 -16.27 -24.49 -3.35
C ALA A 13 -15.84 -24.07 -4.76
N ILE A 14 -15.08 -22.97 -4.86
CA ILE A 14 -14.49 -22.51 -6.13
C ILE A 14 -13.44 -23.50 -6.63
N ALA A 15 -12.55 -23.98 -5.75
CA ALA A 15 -11.50 -24.92 -6.11
C ALA A 15 -12.07 -26.27 -6.59
N ASP A 16 -13.08 -26.79 -5.93
CA ASP A 16 -13.74 -28.05 -6.29
C ASP A 16 -14.38 -27.98 -7.69
N LYS A 17 -14.87 -26.82 -8.11
CA LYS A 17 -15.48 -26.64 -9.44
C LYS A 17 -14.45 -26.39 -10.54
N TYR A 18 -13.40 -25.62 -10.28
CA TYR A 18 -12.51 -25.09 -11.34
C TYR A 18 -11.11 -25.70 -11.34
N TYR A 19 -10.66 -26.35 -10.26
CA TYR A 19 -9.33 -26.93 -10.18
C TYR A 19 -9.38 -28.42 -10.45
N THR A 20 -8.56 -28.87 -11.39
CA THR A 20 -8.43 -30.29 -11.71
C THR A 20 -7.21 -30.88 -11.01
N GLY A 21 -7.43 -31.83 -10.09
CA GLY A 21 -6.37 -32.53 -9.35
C GLY A 21 -6.20 -32.10 -7.89
N LYS A 22 -5.70 -33.03 -7.05
CA LYS A 22 -5.59 -32.90 -5.59
C LYS A 22 -4.27 -32.27 -5.11
N SER A 23 -3.37 -31.84 -6.01
CA SER A 23 -2.03 -31.40 -5.69
C SER A 23 -1.85 -29.91 -6.06
N TRP A 24 -0.80 -29.26 -5.51
CA TRP A 24 -0.39 -27.90 -5.88
C TRP A 24 -0.14 -27.71 -7.40
N LYS A 25 0.02 -28.81 -8.15
CA LYS A 25 0.07 -28.85 -9.61
C LYS A 25 -1.32 -28.96 -10.25
N ALA A 26 -2.39 -28.82 -9.45
CA ALA A 26 -3.75 -28.79 -9.99
C ALA A 26 -3.83 -27.79 -11.15
N ARG A 27 -4.33 -28.27 -12.30
CA ARG A 27 -4.55 -27.38 -13.45
C ARG A 27 -5.70 -26.45 -13.12
N ASN A 28 -5.47 -25.18 -13.32
CA ASN A 28 -6.47 -24.13 -13.23
C ASN A 28 -6.65 -23.52 -14.64
N PRO A 29 -7.35 -24.19 -15.54
CA PRO A 29 -7.46 -23.77 -16.93
C PRO A 29 -8.18 -22.43 -17.08
N LYS A 30 -9.14 -22.15 -16.21
CA LYS A 30 -9.93 -20.91 -16.18
C LYS A 30 -9.23 -19.77 -15.41
N LYS A 31 -8.00 -20.01 -14.90
CA LYS A 31 -7.20 -19.02 -14.13
C LYS A 31 -7.96 -18.40 -12.96
N VAL A 32 -8.86 -19.17 -12.37
CA VAL A 32 -9.67 -18.72 -11.24
C VAL A 32 -8.80 -18.68 -9.99
N ASN A 33 -8.68 -17.50 -9.37
CA ASN A 33 -7.99 -17.36 -8.09
C ASN A 33 -8.88 -16.55 -7.15
N PHE A 34 -9.01 -17.02 -5.93
CA PHE A 34 -9.75 -16.38 -4.86
C PHE A 34 -8.78 -15.74 -3.87
N THR A 35 -9.02 -14.51 -3.48
CA THR A 35 -8.23 -13.81 -2.45
C THR A 35 -9.19 -13.04 -1.56
N ARG A 36 -9.15 -13.32 -0.26
CA ARG A 36 -10.03 -12.72 0.75
C ARG A 36 -9.23 -11.97 1.81
N TYR A 37 -9.80 -10.87 2.25
CA TYR A 37 -9.36 -10.15 3.43
C TYR A 37 -10.60 -9.74 4.25
N ALA A 38 -10.85 -10.42 5.34
CA ALA A 38 -12.08 -10.31 6.14
C ALA A 38 -13.33 -10.59 5.29
N ASP A 39 -14.20 -9.60 5.14
CA ASP A 39 -15.42 -9.60 4.33
C ASP A 39 -15.20 -9.17 2.86
N ASP A 40 -14.08 -8.49 2.59
CA ASP A 40 -13.71 -8.11 1.23
C ASP A 40 -13.01 -9.27 0.51
N PHE A 41 -13.39 -9.57 -0.73
CA PHE A 41 -12.72 -10.57 -1.56
C PHE A 41 -12.64 -10.18 -3.03
N ILE A 42 -11.70 -10.79 -3.72
CA ILE A 42 -11.52 -10.70 -5.17
C ILE A 42 -11.47 -12.09 -5.74
N VAL A 43 -12.13 -12.29 -6.87
CA VAL A 43 -11.96 -13.47 -7.70
C VAL A 43 -11.47 -13.04 -9.08
N THR A 44 -10.44 -13.71 -9.57
CA THR A 44 -9.97 -13.53 -10.95
C THR A 44 -10.44 -14.70 -11.81
N ALA A 45 -10.75 -14.44 -13.06
CA ALA A 45 -11.13 -15.44 -14.05
C ALA A 45 -10.52 -15.09 -15.42
N ASP A 46 -10.55 -16.03 -16.36
CA ASP A 46 -10.04 -15.84 -17.72
C ASP A 46 -11.04 -15.13 -18.64
N SER A 47 -12.34 -15.22 -18.33
CA SER A 47 -13.42 -14.61 -19.12
C SER A 47 -14.54 -14.03 -18.23
N GLU A 48 -15.38 -13.19 -18.84
CA GLU A 48 -16.53 -12.59 -18.17
C GLU A 48 -17.61 -13.65 -17.84
N GLU A 49 -17.80 -14.63 -18.72
CA GLU A 49 -18.73 -15.74 -18.51
C GLU A 49 -18.33 -16.54 -17.28
N THR A 50 -17.04 -16.91 -17.17
CA THR A 50 -16.51 -17.59 -15.97
C THR A 50 -16.69 -16.74 -14.71
N ALA A 51 -16.52 -15.43 -14.81
CA ALA A 51 -16.73 -14.55 -13.66
C ALA A 51 -18.21 -14.49 -13.22
N LYS A 52 -19.16 -14.53 -14.17
CA LYS A 52 -20.60 -14.61 -13.88
C LYS A 52 -20.97 -15.95 -13.23
N GLU A 53 -20.47 -17.07 -13.75
CA GLU A 53 -20.67 -18.39 -13.15
C GLU A 53 -20.14 -18.47 -11.71
N ILE A 54 -19.00 -17.83 -11.43
CA ILE A 54 -18.45 -17.78 -10.07
C ILE A 54 -19.31 -16.91 -9.15
N ARG A 55 -19.82 -15.80 -9.66
CA ARG A 55 -20.73 -14.96 -8.92
C ARG A 55 -21.96 -15.74 -8.47
N GLU A 56 -22.62 -16.44 -9.39
CA GLU A 56 -23.79 -17.30 -9.09
C GLU A 56 -23.45 -18.37 -8.05
N LEU A 57 -22.28 -19.03 -8.18
CA LEU A 57 -21.82 -20.02 -7.21
C LEU A 57 -21.66 -19.40 -5.81
N ILE A 58 -21.10 -18.20 -5.73
CA ILE A 58 -20.92 -17.50 -4.45
C ILE A 58 -22.28 -17.06 -3.90
N GLU A 59 -23.22 -16.59 -4.73
CA GLU A 59 -24.57 -16.22 -4.34
C GLU A 59 -25.31 -17.41 -3.71
N VAL A 60 -25.24 -18.59 -4.32
CA VAL A 60 -25.82 -19.82 -3.76
C VAL A 60 -25.15 -20.19 -2.44
N PHE A 61 -23.81 -20.17 -2.39
CA PHE A 61 -23.05 -20.49 -1.18
C PHE A 61 -23.41 -19.57 0.00
N LEU A 62 -23.60 -18.28 -0.26
CA LEU A 62 -23.97 -17.28 0.75
C LEU A 62 -25.44 -17.43 1.14
N GLY A 63 -26.34 -17.69 0.19
CA GLY A 63 -27.78 -17.91 0.42
C GLY A 63 -28.04 -19.06 1.39
N ASP A 64 -27.32 -20.18 1.28
CA ASP A 64 -27.37 -21.31 2.21
C ASP A 64 -27.01 -20.91 3.66
N ARG A 65 -26.38 -19.77 3.85
CA ARG A 65 -25.92 -19.23 5.15
C ARG A 65 -26.71 -17.99 5.58
N GLY A 66 -27.78 -17.65 4.86
CA GLY A 66 -28.58 -16.46 5.14
C GLY A 66 -27.87 -15.15 4.86
N LEU A 67 -26.87 -15.16 3.95
CA LEU A 67 -26.10 -13.98 3.55
C LEU A 67 -26.40 -13.64 2.09
N GLU A 68 -26.27 -12.36 1.74
CA GLU A 68 -26.47 -11.86 0.39
C GLU A 68 -25.24 -11.07 -0.09
N LEU A 69 -24.94 -11.15 -1.40
CA LEU A 69 -23.96 -10.28 -2.02
C LEU A 69 -24.53 -8.86 -2.17
N SER A 70 -23.75 -7.86 -1.77
CA SER A 70 -24.10 -6.48 -2.05
C SER A 70 -23.95 -6.21 -3.56
N ILE A 71 -25.08 -6.01 -4.25
CA ILE A 71 -25.12 -5.72 -5.69
C ILE A 71 -24.31 -4.47 -6.03
N GLU A 72 -24.40 -3.44 -5.20
CA GLU A 72 -23.67 -2.17 -5.40
C GLU A 72 -22.16 -2.29 -5.28
N LYS A 73 -21.67 -3.26 -4.48
CA LYS A 73 -20.25 -3.46 -4.20
C LYS A 73 -19.64 -4.58 -5.02
N THR A 74 -20.44 -5.46 -5.59
CA THR A 74 -19.97 -6.63 -6.35
C THR A 74 -19.96 -6.31 -7.84
N LEU A 75 -18.76 -6.02 -8.36
CA LEU A 75 -18.59 -5.61 -9.75
C LEU A 75 -17.73 -6.61 -10.50
N ILE A 76 -18.17 -7.00 -11.71
CA ILE A 76 -17.33 -7.71 -12.69
C ILE A 76 -16.66 -6.64 -13.54
N THR A 77 -15.32 -6.61 -13.53
CA THR A 77 -14.55 -5.55 -14.20
C THR A 77 -13.38 -6.15 -14.98
N HIS A 78 -13.18 -5.71 -16.20
CA HIS A 78 -12.02 -6.10 -16.99
C HIS A 78 -10.74 -5.46 -16.42
N ILE A 79 -9.64 -6.21 -16.36
CA ILE A 79 -8.38 -5.78 -15.73
C ILE A 79 -7.76 -4.53 -16.40
N ASP A 80 -8.06 -4.26 -17.68
CA ASP A 80 -7.60 -3.05 -18.36
C ASP A 80 -8.34 -1.79 -17.91
N GLN A 81 -9.57 -1.92 -17.38
CA GLN A 81 -10.30 -0.85 -16.71
C GLN A 81 -9.76 -0.64 -15.30
N GLY A 82 -9.39 -1.74 -14.64
CA GLY A 82 -8.85 -1.76 -13.28
C GLY A 82 -9.92 -1.70 -12.21
N PHE A 83 -9.52 -2.05 -10.99
CA PHE A 83 -10.37 -2.01 -9.81
C PHE A 83 -9.56 -1.63 -8.58
N ASP A 84 -10.24 -1.14 -7.56
CA ASP A 84 -9.64 -0.79 -6.28
C ASP A 84 -9.90 -1.89 -5.24
N PHE A 85 -8.85 -2.31 -4.53
CA PHE A 85 -8.95 -3.26 -3.42
C PHE A 85 -7.96 -2.92 -2.32
N LEU A 86 -8.43 -2.85 -1.09
CA LEU A 86 -7.61 -2.53 0.10
C LEU A 86 -6.72 -1.29 -0.08
N GLY A 87 -7.24 -0.24 -0.70
CA GLY A 87 -6.49 1.00 -0.91
C GLY A 87 -5.47 0.97 -2.05
N TRP A 88 -5.44 -0.09 -2.83
CA TRP A 88 -4.63 -0.22 -4.04
C TRP A 88 -5.51 -0.33 -5.28
N ASN A 89 -5.05 0.26 -6.39
CA ASN A 89 -5.62 0.11 -7.72
C ASN A 89 -4.82 -0.93 -8.50
N PHE A 90 -5.52 -1.95 -8.98
CA PHE A 90 -4.99 -3.02 -9.82
C PHE A 90 -5.42 -2.77 -11.25
N ARG A 91 -4.47 -2.50 -12.14
CA ARG A 91 -4.79 -2.24 -13.54
C ARG A 91 -3.68 -2.71 -14.47
N LYS A 92 -4.08 -3.23 -15.64
CA LYS A 92 -3.15 -3.61 -16.70
C LYS A 92 -2.95 -2.45 -17.65
N TYR A 93 -1.69 -2.06 -17.87
CA TYR A 93 -1.28 -1.00 -18.77
C TYR A 93 -0.37 -1.60 -19.85
N LYS A 94 -0.75 -1.53 -21.12
CA LYS A 94 0.06 -2.06 -22.23
C LYS A 94 0.59 -3.48 -21.94
N GLY A 95 -0.28 -4.37 -21.48
CA GLY A 95 0.08 -5.76 -21.18
C GLY A 95 0.75 -5.99 -19.81
N LYS A 96 1.15 -4.95 -19.05
CA LYS A 96 1.78 -5.08 -17.73
C LYS A 96 0.82 -4.74 -16.61
N LEU A 97 0.63 -5.65 -15.65
CA LEU A 97 -0.11 -5.38 -14.44
C LEU A 97 0.69 -4.44 -13.52
N LEU A 98 0.10 -3.30 -13.20
CA LEU A 98 0.62 -2.37 -12.22
C LEU A 98 -0.32 -2.28 -11.03
N ILE A 99 0.24 -2.30 -9.83
CA ILE A 99 -0.47 -2.05 -8.59
C ILE A 99 0.01 -0.70 -8.08
N LYS A 100 -0.92 0.24 -7.91
CA LYS A 100 -0.64 1.61 -7.46
C LYS A 100 -1.53 1.96 -6.26
N PRO A 101 -1.20 2.99 -5.46
CA PRO A 101 -2.15 3.54 -4.49
C PRO A 101 -3.45 3.95 -5.19
N SER A 102 -4.60 3.61 -4.63
CA SER A 102 -5.90 3.99 -5.18
C SER A 102 -6.13 5.50 -5.04
N LYS A 103 -6.97 6.08 -5.92
CA LYS A 103 -7.35 7.49 -5.84
C LYS A 103 -7.97 7.81 -4.48
N LYS A 104 -8.87 6.97 -4.00
CA LYS A 104 -9.53 7.11 -2.68
C LYS A 104 -8.50 7.15 -1.55
N SER A 105 -7.45 6.30 -1.58
CA SER A 105 -6.40 6.30 -0.57
C SER A 105 -5.56 7.58 -0.59
N ILE A 106 -5.26 8.11 -1.80
CA ILE A 106 -4.53 9.36 -1.99
C ILE A 106 -5.36 10.55 -1.48
N ASP A 107 -6.63 10.60 -1.83
CA ASP A 107 -7.54 11.66 -1.39
C ASP A 107 -7.70 11.64 0.14
N ASN A 108 -7.87 10.47 0.74
CA ASN A 108 -8.00 10.31 2.20
C ASN A 108 -6.76 10.83 2.96
N VAL A 109 -5.54 10.47 2.53
CA VAL A 109 -4.33 10.98 3.19
C VAL A 109 -4.15 12.47 2.98
N THR A 110 -4.50 12.98 1.81
CA THR A 110 -4.44 14.41 1.48
C THR A 110 -5.42 15.21 2.34
N HIS A 111 -6.65 14.74 2.51
CA HIS A 111 -7.64 15.36 3.41
C HIS A 111 -7.17 15.33 4.85
N LYS A 112 -6.69 14.18 5.35
CA LYS A 112 -6.21 14.06 6.72
C LYS A 112 -5.06 15.04 7.02
N ILE A 113 -4.11 15.19 6.09
CA ILE A 113 -3.02 16.16 6.21
C ILE A 113 -3.55 17.60 6.16
N SER A 114 -4.47 17.88 5.24
CA SER A 114 -5.11 19.18 5.12
C SER A 114 -5.81 19.61 6.42
N ASP A 115 -6.53 18.69 7.05
CA ASP A 115 -7.27 18.96 8.29
C ASP A 115 -6.33 19.22 9.46
N ILE A 116 -5.22 18.48 9.56
CA ILE A 116 -4.19 18.76 10.57
C ILE A 116 -3.59 20.14 10.36
N ILE A 117 -3.25 20.52 9.13
CA ILE A 117 -2.69 21.84 8.82
C ILE A 117 -3.71 22.95 9.10
N LYS A 118 -5.00 22.73 8.82
CA LYS A 118 -6.09 23.67 9.12
C LYS A 118 -6.28 23.84 10.62
N ASN A 119 -6.28 22.75 11.37
CA ASN A 119 -6.44 22.78 12.83
C ASN A 119 -5.19 23.34 13.51
N GLY A 120 -3.99 23.10 12.92
CA GLY A 120 -2.71 23.59 13.41
C GLY A 120 -2.35 25.01 12.97
N LYS A 121 -3.32 25.90 12.68
CA LYS A 121 -3.05 27.29 12.22
C LYS A 121 -2.18 28.08 13.20
N THR A 122 -2.35 27.86 14.48
CA THR A 122 -1.63 28.56 15.58
C THR A 122 -0.47 27.75 16.13
N TRP A 123 -0.31 26.49 15.73
CA TRP A 123 0.73 25.61 16.29
C TRP A 123 2.13 26.07 15.93
N LYS A 124 3.08 25.77 16.81
CA LYS A 124 4.51 25.90 16.49
C LYS A 124 4.85 24.90 15.38
N GLN A 125 5.88 25.24 14.58
CA GLN A 125 6.34 24.38 13.47
C GLN A 125 6.67 22.95 13.92
N GLU A 126 7.31 22.80 15.07
CA GLU A 126 7.70 21.50 15.66
C GLU A 126 6.50 20.60 15.93
N VAL A 127 5.45 21.17 16.51
CA VAL A 127 4.21 20.44 16.81
C VAL A 127 3.54 19.98 15.51
N LEU A 128 3.51 20.84 14.49
CA LEU A 128 2.95 20.50 13.19
C LEU A 128 3.74 19.36 12.51
N ILE A 129 5.07 19.42 12.53
CA ILE A 129 5.95 18.36 12.02
C ILE A 129 5.69 17.06 12.78
N GLY A 130 5.60 17.13 14.12
CA GLY A 130 5.31 15.97 14.97
C GLY A 130 3.98 15.30 14.64
N ALA A 131 2.94 16.06 14.31
CA ALA A 131 1.63 15.56 13.94
C ALA A 131 1.60 14.97 12.52
N LEU A 132 2.36 15.50 11.57
CA LEU A 132 2.37 15.06 10.16
C LEU A 132 3.23 13.83 9.94
N ASN A 133 4.40 13.73 10.59
CA ASN A 133 5.36 12.65 10.37
C ASN A 133 4.81 11.23 10.59
N PRO A 134 4.00 10.94 11.62
CA PRO A 134 3.41 9.62 11.81
C PRO A 134 2.48 9.23 10.64
N ILE A 135 1.69 10.17 10.11
CA ILE A 135 0.77 9.93 9.00
C ILE A 135 1.54 9.64 7.72
N ILE A 136 2.55 10.46 7.42
CA ILE A 136 3.41 10.26 6.25
C ILE A 136 4.09 8.89 6.34
N THR A 137 4.67 8.58 7.50
CA THR A 137 5.37 7.30 7.73
C THR A 137 4.43 6.11 7.61
N GLY A 138 3.25 6.16 8.23
CA GLY A 138 2.26 5.08 8.19
C GLY A 138 1.77 4.82 6.77
N TRP A 139 1.41 5.87 6.05
CA TRP A 139 0.91 5.76 4.68
C TRP A 139 1.99 5.28 3.70
N THR A 140 3.21 5.79 3.80
CA THR A 140 4.32 5.36 2.93
C THR A 140 4.73 3.92 3.21
N ASN A 141 4.76 3.49 4.47
CA ASN A 141 5.04 2.10 4.84
C ASN A 141 4.02 1.13 4.26
N TYR A 142 2.74 1.51 4.21
CA TYR A 142 1.70 0.70 3.61
C TYR A 142 1.88 0.57 2.08
N HIS A 143 2.20 1.67 1.41
CA HIS A 143 2.29 1.73 -0.05
C HIS A 143 3.71 1.51 -0.62
N GLN A 144 4.74 1.27 0.22
CA GLN A 144 6.12 1.08 -0.23
C GLN A 144 6.34 -0.19 -1.07
N SER A 145 5.40 -1.14 -1.03
CA SER A 145 5.51 -2.42 -1.75
C SER A 145 5.01 -2.37 -3.19
N VAL A 146 4.33 -1.31 -3.57
CA VAL A 146 3.68 -1.15 -4.87
C VAL A 146 4.32 -0.02 -5.69
N VAL A 147 3.82 0.22 -6.91
CA VAL A 147 4.33 1.29 -7.80
C VAL A 147 3.82 2.64 -7.31
N SER A 148 4.48 3.23 -6.32
CA SER A 148 4.02 4.43 -5.61
C SER A 148 4.97 5.63 -5.70
N LYS A 149 6.15 5.50 -6.30
CA LYS A 149 7.18 6.56 -6.28
C LYS A 149 6.69 7.88 -6.88
N GLU A 150 6.01 7.83 -8.01
CA GLU A 150 5.42 9.00 -8.64
C GLU A 150 4.34 9.64 -7.76
N THR A 151 3.50 8.80 -7.14
CA THR A 151 2.47 9.25 -6.20
C THR A 151 3.09 9.91 -4.97
N PHE A 152 4.19 9.37 -4.44
CA PHE A 152 4.93 9.96 -3.33
C PHE A 152 5.43 11.36 -3.68
N SER A 153 6.04 11.54 -4.85
CA SER A 153 6.51 12.85 -5.29
C SER A 153 5.36 13.86 -5.50
N LYS A 154 4.21 13.41 -6.01
CA LYS A 154 3.01 14.24 -6.13
C LYS A 154 2.49 14.69 -4.76
N LEU A 155 2.44 13.78 -3.80
CA LEU A 155 2.01 14.09 -2.43
C LEU A 155 2.96 15.08 -1.74
N ASP A 156 4.28 14.93 -1.93
CA ASP A 156 5.26 15.91 -1.42
C ASP A 156 4.97 17.31 -1.93
N SER A 157 4.68 17.45 -3.22
CA SER A 157 4.34 18.75 -3.84
C SER A 157 3.03 19.33 -3.28
N ILE A 158 2.02 18.49 -3.07
CA ILE A 158 0.73 18.90 -2.49
C ILE A 158 0.93 19.39 -1.05
N VAL A 159 1.64 18.64 -0.23
CA VAL A 159 1.91 18.97 1.18
C VAL A 159 2.77 20.23 1.27
N TRP A 160 3.79 20.35 0.40
CA TRP A 160 4.60 21.56 0.34
C TRP A 160 3.74 22.81 0.08
N ASN A 161 2.81 22.75 -0.88
CA ASN A 161 1.90 23.84 -1.19
C ASN A 161 0.96 24.19 0.00
N MET A 162 0.49 23.18 0.74
CA MET A 162 -0.34 23.38 1.92
C MET A 162 0.45 24.08 3.04
N LEU A 163 1.68 23.64 3.29
CA LEU A 163 2.58 24.23 4.29
C LEU A 163 3.01 25.65 3.91
N TRP A 164 3.22 25.91 2.62
CA TRP A 164 3.49 27.25 2.13
C TRP A 164 2.36 28.22 2.43
N ARG A 165 1.11 27.81 2.17
CA ARG A 165 -0.08 28.62 2.49
C ARG A 165 -0.21 28.84 4.01
N TRP A 166 0.06 27.80 4.81
CA TRP A 166 0.06 27.89 6.27
C TRP A 166 1.11 28.90 6.75
N ALA A 167 2.35 28.83 6.29
CA ALA A 167 3.43 29.72 6.68
C ALA A 167 3.16 31.17 6.24
N LYS A 168 2.69 31.39 5.01
CA LYS A 168 2.36 32.73 4.47
C LYS A 168 1.21 33.39 5.24
N ARG A 169 0.19 32.62 5.63
CA ARG A 169 -0.94 33.15 6.43
C ARG A 169 -0.49 33.67 7.79
N ARG A 170 0.52 33.08 8.39
CA ARG A 170 1.05 33.50 9.69
C ARG A 170 1.84 34.85 9.61
N HIS A 171 2.35 35.14 8.43
CA HIS A 171 3.20 36.31 8.21
C HIS A 171 2.77 37.14 6.98
N PRO A 172 1.54 37.68 6.98
CA PRO A 172 0.97 38.34 5.80
C PRO A 172 1.78 39.56 5.33
N LYS A 173 2.43 40.25 6.25
CA LYS A 173 3.25 41.45 5.98
C LYS A 173 4.71 41.15 5.63
N LYS A 174 5.15 39.88 5.66
CA LYS A 174 6.54 39.51 5.36
C LYS A 174 6.71 39.04 3.91
N SER A 175 7.91 39.33 3.37
CA SER A 175 8.26 38.89 2.00
C SER A 175 8.29 37.34 1.88
N ARG A 176 8.15 36.83 0.66
CA ARG A 176 8.25 35.41 0.38
C ARG A 176 9.61 34.83 0.79
N SER A 177 10.68 35.56 0.52
CA SER A 177 12.05 35.17 0.90
C SER A 177 12.24 35.07 2.42
N TRP A 178 11.63 35.96 3.17
CA TRP A 178 11.66 35.90 4.64
C TRP A 178 10.93 34.65 5.15
N VAL A 179 9.71 34.36 4.62
CA VAL A 179 8.93 33.20 5.00
C VAL A 179 9.70 31.92 4.66
N ALA A 180 10.30 31.84 3.48
CA ALA A 180 11.11 30.71 3.06
C ALA A 180 12.25 30.45 4.05
N ARG A 181 13.08 31.46 4.33
CA ARG A 181 14.22 31.35 5.26
C ARG A 181 13.79 30.99 6.69
N ARG A 182 12.57 31.37 7.09
CA ARG A 182 12.06 31.11 8.44
C ARG A 182 11.66 29.65 8.65
N TYR A 183 11.10 29.00 7.63
CA TYR A 183 10.45 27.70 7.75
C TYR A 183 11.12 26.56 6.96
N TRP A 184 11.90 26.90 5.95
CA TRP A 184 12.61 25.93 5.12
C TRP A 184 14.11 26.15 5.21
N HIS A 185 14.82 25.05 5.39
CA HIS A 185 16.27 25.06 5.53
C HIS A 185 16.90 24.10 4.51
N SER A 186 18.19 24.29 4.25
CA SER A 186 18.98 23.35 3.45
C SER A 186 19.54 22.26 4.35
N GLU A 187 19.39 21.00 3.94
CA GLU A 187 19.97 19.84 4.61
C GLU A 187 20.78 19.02 3.59
N GLY A 188 22.09 19.01 3.71
CA GLY A 188 22.98 18.38 2.77
C GLY A 188 22.79 18.93 1.37
N ILE A 189 22.47 18.04 0.40
CA ILE A 189 22.20 18.41 -1.00
C ILE A 189 20.76 18.89 -1.25
N ARG A 190 19.89 18.85 -0.24
CA ARG A 190 18.48 19.25 -0.39
C ARG A 190 18.24 20.65 0.11
N ASN A 191 17.66 21.46 -0.74
CA ASN A 191 17.13 22.76 -0.39
C ASN A 191 15.62 22.64 -0.11
N TRP A 192 15.09 23.57 0.67
CA TRP A 192 13.65 23.68 0.93
C TRP A 192 13.07 22.54 1.77
N VAL A 193 13.81 22.05 2.76
CA VAL A 193 13.29 21.10 3.76
C VAL A 193 12.52 21.89 4.82
N PHE A 194 11.24 21.54 5.03
CA PHE A 194 10.43 22.13 6.10
C PHE A 194 10.91 21.55 7.43
N SER A 195 11.73 22.31 8.15
CA SER A 195 12.43 21.82 9.34
C SER A 195 12.68 22.92 10.36
N THR A 196 12.90 22.50 11.59
CA THR A 196 13.47 23.28 12.70
C THR A 196 14.86 22.74 13.01
N LYS A 197 15.53 23.29 14.03
CA LYS A 197 16.84 22.76 14.47
C LYS A 197 16.78 21.30 14.91
N GLU A 198 15.67 20.88 15.51
CA GLU A 198 15.52 19.55 16.11
C GLU A 198 14.67 18.59 15.26
N ASN A 199 13.71 19.11 14.52
CA ASN A 199 12.70 18.31 13.83
C ASN A 199 12.60 18.66 12.35
N LYS A 200 12.45 17.63 11.51
CA LYS A 200 12.20 17.79 10.09
C LYS A 200 10.97 17.02 9.62
N LEU A 201 10.29 17.60 8.65
CA LEU A 201 9.22 16.93 7.96
C LEU A 201 9.78 15.81 7.08
N LYS A 202 9.25 14.60 7.25
CA LYS A 202 9.55 13.48 6.35
C LYS A 202 8.87 13.70 5.01
N LEU A 203 9.58 13.36 3.94
CA LEU A 203 9.00 13.33 2.60
C LEU A 203 8.48 11.93 2.30
N PHE A 204 7.36 11.84 1.59
CA PHE A 204 6.86 10.57 1.07
C PHE A 204 7.89 9.93 0.14
N SER A 205 8.51 10.76 -0.71
CA SER A 205 9.50 10.32 -1.69
C SER A 205 10.81 9.78 -1.08
N ASP A 206 11.09 10.01 0.21
CA ASP A 206 12.24 9.40 0.89
C ASP A 206 12.07 7.91 1.13
N THR A 207 10.81 7.44 1.12
CA THR A 207 10.53 6.02 1.33
C THR A 207 10.97 5.20 0.10
N LYS A 208 11.85 4.23 0.34
CA LYS A 208 12.30 3.29 -0.69
C LYS A 208 11.20 2.29 -1.02
N ILE A 209 11.05 1.98 -2.30
CA ILE A 209 10.14 0.92 -2.73
C ILE A 209 10.76 -0.44 -2.41
N VAL A 210 10.06 -1.23 -1.62
CA VAL A 210 10.50 -2.57 -1.19
C VAL A 210 9.42 -3.56 -1.57
N ARG A 211 9.64 -4.31 -2.65
CA ARG A 211 8.68 -5.32 -3.10
C ARG A 211 8.53 -6.42 -2.07
N HIS A 212 7.29 -6.86 -1.86
CA HIS A 212 7.02 -8.03 -1.05
C HIS A 212 7.62 -9.28 -1.69
N THR A 213 8.27 -10.08 -0.86
CA THR A 213 8.65 -11.43 -1.27
C THR A 213 7.37 -12.29 -1.26
N ARG A 214 7.10 -13.00 -2.35
CA ARG A 214 5.92 -13.87 -2.49
C ARG A 214 5.88 -14.90 -1.36
N LEU A 215 4.73 -15.10 -0.76
CA LEU A 215 4.48 -16.22 0.16
C LEU A 215 4.18 -17.48 -0.65
N LYS A 216 4.58 -18.63 -0.14
CA LYS A 216 4.05 -19.90 -0.63
C LYS A 216 2.60 -20.00 -0.14
N LEU A 217 1.67 -20.29 -1.03
CA LEU A 217 0.22 -20.31 -0.72
C LEU A 217 -0.15 -21.37 0.33
N ASP A 218 0.53 -22.50 0.32
CA ASP A 218 0.22 -23.66 1.18
C ASP A 218 1.01 -23.64 2.50
N THR A 219 1.46 -22.46 2.97
CA THR A 219 2.21 -22.35 4.22
C THR A 219 1.40 -21.69 5.32
N ASN A 220 1.40 -22.32 6.51
CA ASN A 220 0.72 -21.84 7.69
C ASN A 220 1.74 -21.25 8.67
N PRO A 221 1.57 -19.97 9.15
CA PRO A 221 2.51 -19.35 10.09
C PRO A 221 2.73 -20.08 11.39
N TYR A 222 1.78 -20.91 11.81
CA TYR A 222 1.83 -21.67 13.06
C TYR A 222 2.46 -23.05 12.89
N LEU A 223 2.33 -23.66 11.70
CA LEU A 223 2.82 -25.00 11.41
C LEU A 223 4.21 -24.99 10.74
N ASP A 224 4.46 -24.04 9.84
CA ASP A 224 5.68 -23.95 9.04
C ASP A 224 6.68 -22.93 9.62
N LYS A 225 7.00 -23.06 10.91
CA LYS A 225 7.87 -22.11 11.62
C LYS A 225 9.21 -21.89 10.93
N GLU A 226 9.87 -22.95 10.48
CA GLU A 226 11.18 -22.88 9.82
C GLU A 226 11.14 -22.02 8.55
N TYR A 227 10.10 -22.17 7.72
CA TYR A 227 9.90 -21.33 6.53
C TYR A 227 9.75 -19.85 6.89
N PHE A 228 8.94 -19.54 7.91
CA PHE A 228 8.69 -18.18 8.32
C PHE A 228 9.89 -17.54 9.03
N ASP A 229 10.68 -18.30 9.77
CA ASP A 229 11.88 -17.82 10.43
C ASP A 229 13.03 -17.58 9.42
N ALA A 230 13.24 -18.48 8.45
CA ALA A 230 14.14 -18.24 7.33
C ALA A 230 13.74 -16.99 6.53
N ARG A 231 12.43 -16.77 6.34
CA ARG A 231 11.92 -15.57 5.68
C ARG A 231 12.17 -14.29 6.48
N LYS A 232 12.03 -14.32 7.81
CA LYS A 232 12.39 -13.19 8.68
C LYS A 232 13.87 -12.89 8.64
N TYR A 233 14.71 -13.93 8.67
CA TYR A 233 16.16 -13.82 8.55
C TYR A 233 16.57 -13.17 7.23
N ASN A 234 16.11 -13.67 6.10
CA ASN A 234 16.37 -13.12 4.78
C ASN A 234 15.90 -11.66 4.63
N ARG A 235 14.79 -11.29 5.26
CA ARG A 235 14.31 -9.90 5.28
C ARG A 235 15.22 -8.99 6.10
N ARG A 236 15.74 -9.47 7.24
CA ARG A 236 16.71 -8.74 8.08
C ARG A 236 18.05 -8.59 7.36
N ALA A 237 18.58 -9.66 6.80
CA ALA A 237 19.84 -9.65 6.02
C ALA A 237 19.79 -8.67 4.84
N ARG A 238 18.68 -8.64 4.07
CA ARG A 238 18.46 -7.67 2.98
C ARG A 238 18.40 -6.23 3.49
N LYS A 239 17.78 -5.98 4.65
CA LYS A 239 17.75 -4.64 5.27
C LYS A 239 19.14 -4.19 5.69
N THR A 240 19.91 -5.08 6.29
CA THR A 240 21.29 -4.82 6.72
C THR A 240 22.20 -4.57 5.52
N ALA A 241 22.16 -5.41 4.50
CA ALA A 241 22.94 -5.23 3.26
C ALA A 241 22.59 -3.91 2.55
N ASN A 242 21.32 -3.53 2.49
CA ASN A 242 20.91 -2.24 1.94
C ASN A 242 21.40 -1.05 2.79
N LYS A 243 21.46 -1.21 4.12
CA LYS A 243 21.97 -0.17 5.02
C LYS A 243 23.49 0.02 4.82
N LEU A 244 24.24 -1.06 4.68
CA LEU A 244 25.68 -1.03 4.40
C LEU A 244 26.00 -0.40 3.05
N LYS A 245 25.26 -0.74 1.99
CA LYS A 245 25.40 -0.10 0.67
C LYS A 245 25.14 1.41 0.68
N THR A 246 24.27 1.89 1.57
CA THR A 246 23.98 3.33 1.71
C THR A 246 25.00 4.06 2.58
N SER A 247 25.78 3.34 3.40
CA SER A 247 26.84 3.91 4.25
C SER A 247 28.22 3.92 3.59
N GLY A 248 28.35 3.53 2.32
CA GLY A 248 29.62 3.60 1.57
C GLY A 248 30.68 2.57 1.98
N VAL A 249 30.30 1.57 2.77
CA VAL A 249 31.21 0.48 3.13
C VAL A 249 31.21 -0.53 1.99
N GLU A 250 32.30 -0.56 1.21
CA GLU A 250 32.57 -1.62 0.22
C GLU A 250 32.71 -2.96 0.95
N MET A 251 31.82 -3.89 0.65
CA MET A 251 31.99 -5.27 1.07
C MET A 251 32.96 -5.95 0.12
N ASN A 252 34.19 -6.16 0.56
CA ASN A 252 35.08 -7.12 -0.05
C ASN A 252 34.42 -8.50 -0.04
N ASN A 253 34.43 -9.16 -1.21
CA ASN A 253 33.84 -10.45 -1.47
C ASN A 253 34.25 -11.49 -0.41
N CYS A 254 33.35 -11.80 0.53
CA CYS A 254 33.40 -13.07 1.24
C CYS A 254 32.58 -14.07 0.41
N SER A 255 33.30 -14.87 -0.35
CA SER A 255 32.82 -16.11 -0.95
C SER A 255 32.44 -17.07 0.17
N PHE A 256 31.16 -17.38 0.28
CA PHE A 256 30.69 -18.52 1.07
C PHE A 256 30.68 -19.74 0.14
N ALA A 257 31.52 -20.71 0.51
CA ALA A 257 31.50 -22.07 0.01
C ALA A 257 30.19 -22.77 0.44
#